data_d0fda2797fcead24f5fe402f266fbdcb
#
_entry.id   d0fda2797fcead24f5fe402f266fbdcb
#
_cell.length_a   1.000
_cell.length_b   1.000
_cell.length_c   1.000
_cell.angle_alpha   90.00
_cell.angle_beta   90.00
_cell.angle_gamma   90.00
#
_symmetry.space_group_name_H-M   'P 1'
#
loop_
_entity.id
_entity.type
_entity.pdbx_description
1 polymer ?
#
loop_
_entity_poly.entity_id
_entity_poly.type
_entity_poly.pdbx_seq_one_letter_code
_entity_poly.pdbx_strand_id
1 'polypeptide(L)'
;MAWGTNNDKKVPTMSTRSNNTAVLHRMVMPSHTCPYGLKALDLLKRKGFAVEDHLLTTREETDAFKAAHDVKTTPQVFIGGKRIGGYDDLRRHFGMKVAEPGSTSYRPVIAVFAMTALMAMAASQAVVGSPFTVRAIEWFIAFSMCVLAILKLQDVGRFSTMFLNYDLLAKRWVPYGIIYPFAEGLAGVLMIAGVLTWISIPVALFIGTIGAVSVFKAVYVDKRELKCACVGGSSNVPLGFVSLTENVMMVMMAVWMLTGGSTLHGAM
;
A
#
# COMPACT_ATOMS: atom_id res chain seq x y z
N MET A 1 54.24 57.63 37.10
CA MET A 1 53.97 57.96 35.69
C MET A 1 54.34 56.77 34.84
N ALA A 2 53.39 56.05 34.31
CA ALA A 2 53.55 55.22 33.10
C ALA A 2 52.17 54.62 32.79
N TRP A 3 51.63 55.05 31.71
CA TRP A 3 50.36 54.53 31.13
C TRP A 3 50.66 53.24 30.42
N GLY A 4 49.91 52.16 30.72
CA GLY A 4 49.87 50.92 29.99
C GLY A 4 48.47 50.63 29.53
N THR A 5 48.15 51.00 28.29
CA THR A 5 46.91 50.69 27.62
C THR A 5 47.02 49.29 27.06
N ASN A 6 46.33 48.31 27.70
CA ASN A 6 46.19 46.96 27.16
C ASN A 6 44.90 46.90 26.33
N ASN A 7 45.05 46.93 25.04
CA ASN A 7 43.98 46.88 24.06
C ASN A 7 43.83 45.43 23.59
N ASP A 8 43.22 44.59 24.44
CA ASP A 8 42.85 43.23 24.05
C ASP A 8 41.70 43.28 23.05
N LYS A 9 42.07 43.35 21.77
CA LYS A 9 41.18 43.04 20.66
C LYS A 9 40.80 41.57 20.75
N LYS A 10 39.63 41.31 21.35
CA LYS A 10 38.93 40.02 21.29
C LYS A 10 38.68 39.67 19.82
N VAL A 11 39.53 38.80 19.26
CA VAL A 11 39.31 38.18 17.96
C VAL A 11 37.97 37.44 18.04
N PRO A 12 37.00 37.70 17.14
CA PRO A 12 35.79 36.90 17.15
C PRO A 12 36.15 35.46 16.79
N THR A 13 36.02 34.57 17.75
CA THR A 13 36.07 33.13 17.52
C THR A 13 35.08 32.81 16.38
N MET A 14 35.64 32.36 15.25
CA MET A 14 34.86 31.75 14.16
C MET A 14 33.98 30.68 14.78
N SER A 15 32.72 31.00 14.92
CA SER A 15 31.66 30.03 15.23
C SER A 15 31.85 28.82 14.32
N THR A 16 32.10 27.68 14.90
CA THR A 16 32.04 26.36 14.29
C THR A 16 30.69 26.27 13.56
N ARG A 17 30.68 26.62 12.27
CA ARG A 17 29.60 26.24 11.37
C ARG A 17 29.57 24.74 11.40
N SER A 18 28.66 24.20 12.19
CA SER A 18 28.41 22.80 12.36
C SER A 18 28.33 22.09 11.02
N ASN A 19 28.87 20.88 10.97
CA ASN A 19 28.90 19.88 9.88
C ASN A 19 27.49 19.47 9.34
N ASN A 20 26.56 20.38 9.19
CA ASN A 20 25.19 20.09 8.81
C ASN A 20 24.90 20.54 7.36
N THR A 21 25.91 20.43 6.49
CA THR A 21 25.75 20.72 5.05
C THR A 21 25.65 19.40 4.29
N ALA A 22 24.66 19.30 3.42
CA ALA A 22 24.49 18.19 2.50
C ALA A 22 24.45 18.72 1.06
N VAL A 23 25.09 18.00 0.15
CA VAL A 23 25.05 18.27 -1.29
C VAL A 23 24.10 17.23 -1.92
N LEU A 24 23.15 17.72 -2.69
CA LEU A 24 22.15 16.87 -3.37
C LEU A 24 22.24 17.11 -4.88
N HIS A 25 22.54 16.06 -5.64
CA HIS A 25 22.43 16.08 -7.10
C HIS A 25 21.14 15.38 -7.52
N ARG A 26 20.24 16.08 -8.19
CA ARG A 26 18.93 15.53 -8.61
C ARG A 26 18.53 16.03 -9.99
N MET A 27 17.82 15.17 -10.71
CA MET A 27 17.31 15.47 -12.04
C MET A 27 16.06 16.35 -11.97
N VAL A 28 16.08 17.47 -12.69
CA VAL A 28 14.96 18.37 -12.88
C VAL A 28 14.97 18.87 -14.32
N MET A 29 14.16 18.24 -15.16
CA MET A 29 13.99 18.59 -16.57
C MET A 29 12.61 19.19 -16.80
N PRO A 30 12.37 19.97 -17.87
CA PRO A 30 11.05 20.53 -18.16
C PRO A 30 9.93 19.49 -18.25
N SER A 31 10.26 18.30 -18.76
CA SER A 31 9.31 17.19 -18.90
C SER A 31 9.28 16.21 -17.73
N HIS A 32 10.25 16.28 -16.81
CA HIS A 32 10.36 15.30 -15.73
C HIS A 32 11.17 15.80 -14.53
N THR A 33 10.54 15.86 -13.38
CA THR A 33 11.20 16.09 -12.09
C THR A 33 11.27 14.78 -11.32
N CYS A 34 12.48 14.40 -10.88
CA CYS A 34 12.68 13.14 -10.16
C CYS A 34 11.99 13.18 -8.77
N PRO A 35 10.96 12.34 -8.51
CA PRO A 35 10.26 12.32 -7.22
C PRO A 35 11.16 11.93 -6.05
N TYR A 36 12.12 11.04 -6.28
CA TYR A 36 13.08 10.63 -5.25
C TYR A 36 14.05 11.78 -4.89
N GLY A 37 14.38 12.65 -5.87
CA GLY A 37 15.13 13.87 -5.62
C GLY A 37 14.40 14.83 -4.70
N LEU A 38 13.11 15.06 -4.94
CA LEU A 38 12.26 15.88 -4.07
C LEU A 38 12.15 15.31 -2.66
N LYS A 39 11.94 13.99 -2.55
CA LYS A 39 11.89 13.30 -1.25
C LYS A 39 13.21 13.37 -0.48
N ALA A 40 14.35 13.29 -1.17
CA ALA A 40 15.67 13.44 -0.56
C ALA A 40 15.87 14.86 -0.02
N LEU A 41 15.52 15.88 -0.82
CA LEU A 41 15.58 17.29 -0.42
C LEU A 41 14.72 17.56 0.83
N ASP A 42 13.48 17.12 0.82
CA ASP A 42 12.56 17.27 1.94
C ASP A 42 13.10 16.58 3.21
N LEU A 43 13.61 15.34 3.07
CA LEU A 43 14.17 14.61 4.20
C LEU A 43 15.39 15.30 4.80
N LEU A 44 16.31 15.80 3.98
CA LEU A 44 17.49 16.54 4.44
C LEU A 44 17.08 17.82 5.18
N LYS A 45 16.15 18.61 4.63
CA LYS A 45 15.61 19.81 5.28
C LYS A 45 14.96 19.49 6.63
N ARG A 46 14.13 18.44 6.71
CA ARG A 46 13.52 18.00 7.98
C ARG A 46 14.53 17.52 9.01
N LYS A 47 15.68 17.03 8.58
CA LYS A 47 16.80 16.66 9.46
C LYS A 47 17.73 17.84 9.82
N GLY A 48 17.40 19.05 9.38
CA GLY A 48 18.11 20.28 9.73
C GLY A 48 19.38 20.52 8.92
N PHE A 49 19.54 19.89 7.76
CA PHE A 49 20.69 20.13 6.88
C PHE A 49 20.50 21.39 6.04
N ALA A 50 21.56 22.17 5.90
CA ALA A 50 21.69 23.16 4.84
C ALA A 50 22.01 22.40 3.54
N VAL A 51 21.11 22.48 2.55
CA VAL A 51 21.23 21.67 1.33
C VAL A 51 21.72 22.51 0.17
N GLU A 52 22.87 22.15 -0.40
CA GLU A 52 23.31 22.61 -1.71
C GLU A 52 22.65 21.72 -2.78
N ASP A 53 21.65 22.29 -3.47
CA ASP A 53 20.80 21.57 -4.40
C ASP A 53 21.27 21.76 -5.84
N HIS A 54 21.99 20.79 -6.38
CA HIS A 54 22.51 20.78 -7.75
C HIS A 54 21.50 20.11 -8.69
N LEU A 55 20.92 20.93 -9.57
CA LEU A 55 19.93 20.48 -10.54
C LEU A 55 20.61 20.00 -11.82
N LEU A 56 20.35 18.77 -12.18
CA LEU A 56 20.73 18.18 -13.47
C LEU A 56 19.55 18.41 -14.43
N THR A 57 19.73 19.36 -15.36
CA THR A 57 18.64 19.90 -16.16
C THR A 57 18.49 19.23 -17.52
N THR A 58 19.54 18.51 -17.94
CA THR A 58 19.56 17.77 -19.21
C THR A 58 19.90 16.29 -18.99
N ARG A 59 19.65 15.49 -20.05
CA ARG A 59 20.02 14.07 -20.03
C ARG A 59 21.52 13.89 -20.03
N GLU A 60 22.20 14.71 -20.83
CA GLU A 60 23.65 14.72 -20.97
C GLU A 60 24.34 15.03 -19.66
N GLU A 61 23.88 16.06 -18.93
CA GLU A 61 24.38 16.39 -17.58
C GLU A 61 24.17 15.24 -16.61
N THR A 62 22.99 14.60 -16.67
CA THR A 62 22.67 13.47 -15.80
C THR A 62 23.58 12.27 -16.07
N ASP A 63 23.82 11.94 -17.34
CA ASP A 63 24.65 10.81 -17.72
C ASP A 63 26.15 11.10 -17.50
N ALA A 64 26.60 12.34 -17.73
CA ALA A 64 27.96 12.78 -17.38
C ALA A 64 28.20 12.69 -15.85
N PHE A 65 27.24 13.16 -15.05
CA PHE A 65 27.30 13.04 -13.59
C PHE A 65 27.39 11.57 -13.13
N LYS A 66 26.56 10.70 -13.70
CA LYS A 66 26.59 9.27 -13.37
C LYS A 66 27.95 8.63 -13.72
N ALA A 67 28.50 8.95 -14.89
CA ALA A 67 29.80 8.46 -15.30
C ALA A 67 30.94 8.97 -14.41
N ALA A 68 30.93 10.27 -14.08
CA ALA A 68 31.95 10.89 -13.22
C ALA A 68 31.98 10.33 -11.79
N HIS A 69 30.82 9.94 -11.25
CA HIS A 69 30.69 9.43 -9.87
C HIS A 69 30.53 7.92 -9.79
N ASP A 70 30.60 7.21 -10.90
CA ASP A 70 30.36 5.75 -10.99
C ASP A 70 29.06 5.33 -10.29
N VAL A 71 27.93 5.95 -10.70
CA VAL A 71 26.61 5.68 -10.14
C VAL A 71 25.59 5.36 -11.23
N LYS A 72 24.67 4.46 -10.91
CA LYS A 72 23.64 4.02 -11.89
C LYS A 72 22.42 4.94 -11.92
N THR A 73 22.16 5.65 -10.82
CA THR A 73 20.90 6.41 -10.64
C THR A 73 21.13 7.76 -9.98
N THR A 74 20.16 8.66 -10.14
CA THR A 74 19.98 9.89 -9.36
C THR A 74 18.65 9.80 -8.58
N PRO A 75 18.48 10.49 -7.43
CA PRO A 75 19.41 11.45 -6.82
C PRO A 75 20.63 10.79 -6.20
N GLN A 76 21.66 11.61 -5.94
CA GLN A 76 22.81 11.27 -5.11
C GLN A 76 23.01 12.33 -4.05
N VAL A 77 23.23 11.88 -2.80
CA VAL A 77 23.41 12.73 -1.63
C VAL A 77 24.81 12.55 -1.08
N PHE A 78 25.45 13.67 -0.72
CA PHE A 78 26.74 13.71 -0.03
C PHE A 78 26.57 14.48 1.28
N ILE A 79 27.10 13.96 2.37
CA ILE A 79 27.12 14.58 3.70
C ILE A 79 28.55 14.62 4.20
N GLY A 80 29.05 15.82 4.53
CA GLY A 80 30.44 15.98 4.96
C GLY A 80 31.45 15.49 3.93
N GLY A 81 31.18 15.64 2.64
CA GLY A 81 32.02 15.18 1.53
C GLY A 81 31.94 13.68 1.26
N LYS A 82 31.24 12.89 2.09
CA LYS A 82 31.09 11.45 1.88
C LYS A 82 29.78 11.16 1.12
N ARG A 83 29.86 10.34 0.06
CA ARG A 83 28.68 9.88 -0.67
C ARG A 83 27.85 8.95 0.22
N ILE A 84 26.58 9.30 0.40
CA ILE A 84 25.59 8.47 1.09
C ILE A 84 24.87 7.56 0.08
N GLY A 85 24.50 8.10 -1.09
CA GLY A 85 23.79 7.38 -2.13
C GLY A 85 22.46 8.01 -2.50
N GLY A 86 21.50 7.18 -2.91
CA GLY A 86 20.15 7.58 -3.28
C GLY A 86 19.23 7.87 -2.09
N TYR A 87 17.93 8.07 -2.39
CA TYR A 87 16.95 8.36 -1.34
C TYR A 87 16.81 7.22 -0.30
N ASP A 88 16.86 5.98 -0.73
CA ASP A 88 16.74 4.85 0.17
C ASP A 88 17.99 4.67 1.05
N ASP A 89 19.18 4.94 0.50
CA ASP A 89 20.42 4.95 1.25
C ASP A 89 20.42 6.08 2.28
N LEU A 90 19.92 7.26 1.91
CA LEU A 90 19.73 8.38 2.83
C LEU A 90 18.78 8.02 3.98
N ARG A 91 17.69 7.30 3.70
CA ARG A 91 16.79 6.81 4.75
C ARG A 91 17.51 5.84 5.69
N ARG A 92 18.28 4.89 5.15
CA ARG A 92 19.09 3.96 5.96
C ARG A 92 20.12 4.70 6.81
N HIS A 93 20.77 5.72 6.25
CA HIS A 93 21.72 6.57 6.97
C HIS A 93 21.10 7.23 8.21
N PHE A 94 19.83 7.64 8.13
CA PHE A 94 19.07 8.20 9.26
C PHE A 94 18.35 7.14 10.12
N GLY A 95 18.67 5.86 9.99
CA GLY A 95 18.07 4.78 10.78
C GLY A 95 16.60 4.51 10.43
N MET A 96 16.10 5.01 9.30
CA MET A 96 14.73 4.79 8.86
C MET A 96 14.61 3.44 8.14
N LYS A 97 13.53 2.72 8.42
CA LYS A 97 13.25 1.45 7.72
C LYS A 97 13.01 1.70 6.22
N VAL A 98 13.73 0.98 5.40
CA VAL A 98 13.54 0.92 3.95
C VAL A 98 13.01 -0.46 3.60
N ALA A 99 11.95 -0.50 2.79
CA ALA A 99 11.43 -1.79 2.34
C ALA A 99 12.41 -2.43 1.37
N GLU A 100 12.82 -3.67 1.65
CA GLU A 100 13.62 -4.44 0.73
C GLU A 100 12.80 -4.79 -0.52
N PRO A 101 13.39 -4.75 -1.72
CA PRO A 101 12.71 -5.20 -2.93
C PRO A 101 12.19 -6.62 -2.76
N GLY A 102 10.88 -6.81 -2.92
CA GLY A 102 10.26 -8.13 -2.74
C GLY A 102 9.82 -8.47 -1.31
N SER A 103 10.07 -7.61 -0.31
CA SER A 103 9.62 -7.84 1.06
C SER A 103 8.08 -7.87 1.16
N THR A 104 7.59 -8.79 1.98
CA THR A 104 6.16 -8.90 2.32
C THR A 104 5.66 -7.63 3.01
N SER A 105 4.55 -7.08 2.55
CA SER A 105 3.93 -5.91 3.15
C SER A 105 2.42 -6.05 3.26
N TYR A 106 1.89 -6.07 4.47
CA TYR A 106 0.45 -6.07 4.75
C TYR A 106 -0.17 -4.66 4.76
N ARG A 107 0.63 -3.60 4.53
CA ARG A 107 0.12 -2.20 4.54
C ARG A 107 -1.06 -1.97 3.61
N PRO A 108 -1.07 -2.46 2.35
CA PRO A 108 -2.22 -2.27 1.46
C PRO A 108 -3.48 -2.96 2.01
N VAL A 109 -3.32 -4.16 2.59
CA VAL A 109 -4.42 -4.92 3.20
C VAL A 109 -5.01 -4.16 4.37
N ILE A 110 -4.17 -3.69 5.29
CA ILE A 110 -4.59 -2.90 6.45
C ILE A 110 -5.30 -1.62 5.99
N ALA A 111 -4.78 -0.94 4.98
CA ALA A 111 -5.40 0.28 4.45
C ALA A 111 -6.80 0.02 3.86
N VAL A 112 -6.97 -1.07 3.11
CA VAL A 112 -8.27 -1.46 2.55
C VAL A 112 -9.27 -1.73 3.67
N PHE A 113 -8.94 -2.62 4.61
CA PHE A 113 -9.88 -2.98 5.68
C PHE A 113 -10.13 -1.85 6.67
N ALA A 114 -9.15 -0.98 6.93
CA ALA A 114 -9.38 0.22 7.74
C ALA A 114 -10.35 1.18 7.05
N MET A 115 -10.19 1.40 5.74
CA MET A 115 -11.08 2.28 4.98
C MET A 115 -12.50 1.71 4.89
N THR A 116 -12.66 0.42 4.61
CA THR A 116 -13.99 -0.22 4.55
C THR A 116 -14.69 -0.24 5.92
N ALA A 117 -13.93 -0.39 7.02
CA ALA A 117 -14.47 -0.25 8.37
C ALA A 117 -14.97 1.17 8.65
N LEU A 118 -14.19 2.20 8.28
CA LEU A 118 -14.62 3.59 8.41
C LEU A 118 -15.86 3.90 7.57
N MET A 119 -15.92 3.39 6.34
CA MET A 119 -17.10 3.53 5.47
C MET A 119 -18.33 2.88 6.11
N ALA A 120 -18.19 1.68 6.66
CA ALA A 120 -19.29 0.96 7.31
C ALA A 120 -19.78 1.70 8.57
N MET A 121 -18.87 2.20 9.39
CA MET A 121 -19.23 2.99 10.57
C MET A 121 -19.93 4.31 10.20
N ALA A 122 -19.42 5.02 9.18
CA ALA A 122 -20.03 6.25 8.69
C ALA A 122 -21.43 6.00 8.12
N ALA A 123 -21.61 4.95 7.31
CA ALA A 123 -22.90 4.57 6.78
C ALA A 123 -23.89 4.17 7.90
N SER A 124 -23.42 3.40 8.88
CA SER A 124 -24.24 3.02 10.03
C SER A 124 -24.65 4.23 10.88
N GLN A 125 -23.73 5.16 11.10
CA GLN A 125 -24.04 6.42 11.80
C GLN A 125 -25.11 7.21 11.04
N ALA A 126 -24.99 7.31 9.70
CA ALA A 126 -25.92 8.10 8.90
C ALA A 126 -27.33 7.49 8.82
N VAL A 127 -27.46 6.17 8.79
CA VAL A 127 -28.72 5.45 8.57
C VAL A 127 -29.37 5.01 9.90
N VAL A 128 -28.56 4.53 10.84
CA VAL A 128 -29.04 3.92 12.09
C VAL A 128 -28.85 4.85 13.31
N GLY A 129 -28.05 5.93 13.13
CA GLY A 129 -27.75 6.87 14.22
C GLY A 129 -26.67 6.39 15.19
N SER A 130 -26.03 5.25 14.93
CA SER A 130 -24.93 4.70 15.73
C SER A 130 -23.87 4.05 14.83
N PRO A 131 -22.55 4.28 15.06
CA PRO A 131 -21.50 3.69 14.25
C PRO A 131 -21.22 2.22 14.60
N PHE A 132 -21.61 1.76 15.80
CA PHE A 132 -21.35 0.42 16.31
C PHE A 132 -22.64 -0.40 16.35
N THR A 133 -23.00 -1.00 15.23
CA THR A 133 -24.20 -1.81 15.08
C THR A 133 -23.88 -3.11 14.35
N VAL A 134 -24.78 -4.10 14.43
CA VAL A 134 -24.70 -5.30 13.61
C VAL A 134 -24.69 -4.93 12.12
N ARG A 135 -25.46 -3.90 11.75
CA ARG A 135 -25.48 -3.36 10.39
C ARG A 135 -24.13 -2.85 9.91
N ALA A 136 -23.34 -2.23 10.80
CA ALA A 136 -21.99 -1.80 10.46
C ALA A 136 -21.09 -2.98 10.15
N ILE A 137 -21.25 -4.12 10.83
CA ILE A 137 -20.49 -5.35 10.53
C ILE A 137 -20.90 -5.92 9.17
N GLU A 138 -22.20 -5.99 8.88
CA GLU A 138 -22.72 -6.41 7.58
C GLU A 138 -22.15 -5.56 6.44
N TRP A 139 -22.22 -4.24 6.60
CA TRP A 139 -21.68 -3.29 5.61
C TRP A 139 -20.15 -3.35 5.51
N PHE A 140 -19.43 -3.57 6.59
CA PHE A 140 -17.98 -3.77 6.54
C PHE A 140 -17.59 -4.93 5.62
N ILE A 141 -18.27 -6.06 5.74
CA ILE A 141 -18.02 -7.23 4.89
C ILE A 141 -18.36 -6.91 3.43
N ALA A 142 -19.53 -6.34 3.20
CA ALA A 142 -20.01 -6.04 1.85
C ALA A 142 -19.15 -4.96 1.15
N PHE A 143 -18.74 -3.89 1.85
CA PHE A 143 -17.80 -2.91 1.32
C PHE A 143 -16.43 -3.52 1.04
N SER A 144 -15.97 -4.43 1.91
CA SER A 144 -14.70 -5.13 1.69
C SER A 144 -14.75 -5.98 0.42
N MET A 145 -15.82 -6.71 0.19
CA MET A 145 -16.06 -7.46 -1.07
C MET A 145 -16.00 -6.53 -2.29
N CYS A 146 -16.71 -5.40 -2.24
CA CYS A 146 -16.72 -4.44 -3.36
C CYS A 146 -15.33 -3.87 -3.64
N VAL A 147 -14.60 -3.43 -2.61
CA VAL A 147 -13.26 -2.85 -2.79
C VAL A 147 -12.27 -3.89 -3.29
N LEU A 148 -12.30 -5.10 -2.75
CA LEU A 148 -11.43 -6.17 -3.20
C LEU A 148 -11.76 -6.62 -4.63
N ALA A 149 -13.03 -6.65 -5.01
CA ALA A 149 -13.44 -6.88 -6.39
C ALA A 149 -12.90 -5.80 -7.33
N ILE A 150 -12.99 -4.51 -6.97
CA ILE A 150 -12.42 -3.41 -7.76
C ILE A 150 -10.91 -3.58 -7.95
N LEU A 151 -10.17 -3.96 -6.91
CA LEU A 151 -8.73 -4.20 -6.99
C LEU A 151 -8.38 -5.35 -7.94
N LYS A 152 -9.21 -6.40 -7.97
CA LYS A 152 -9.07 -7.53 -8.91
C LYS A 152 -9.44 -7.13 -10.35
N LEU A 153 -10.45 -6.26 -10.49
CA LEU A 153 -10.94 -5.76 -11.78
C LEU A 153 -9.99 -4.77 -12.47
N GLN A 154 -9.07 -4.12 -11.73
CA GLN A 154 -8.06 -3.23 -12.31
C GLN A 154 -7.16 -3.96 -13.32
N ASP A 155 -6.89 -5.25 -13.11
CA ASP A 155 -6.15 -6.10 -14.04
C ASP A 155 -6.66 -7.54 -13.95
N VAL A 156 -7.79 -7.79 -14.60
CA VAL A 156 -8.46 -9.11 -14.59
C VAL A 156 -7.56 -10.21 -15.17
N GLY A 157 -6.75 -9.88 -16.17
CA GLY A 157 -5.84 -10.84 -16.80
C GLY A 157 -4.78 -11.33 -15.83
N ARG A 158 -4.15 -10.40 -15.12
CA ARG A 158 -3.15 -10.72 -14.10
C ARG A 158 -3.78 -11.44 -12.90
N PHE A 159 -4.92 -10.97 -12.43
CA PHE A 159 -5.68 -11.65 -11.37
C PHE A 159 -5.97 -13.10 -11.76
N SER A 160 -6.59 -13.32 -12.93
CA SER A 160 -6.95 -14.64 -13.42
C SER A 160 -5.74 -15.57 -13.50
N THR A 161 -4.62 -15.09 -14.05
CA THR A 161 -3.37 -15.85 -14.13
C THR A 161 -2.87 -16.29 -12.74
N MET A 162 -2.91 -15.41 -11.75
CA MET A 162 -2.51 -15.75 -10.39
C MET A 162 -3.52 -16.69 -9.71
N PHE A 163 -4.80 -16.46 -9.92
CA PHE A 163 -5.90 -17.25 -9.38
C PHE A 163 -5.89 -18.70 -9.89
N LEU A 164 -5.61 -18.90 -11.16
CA LEU A 164 -5.44 -20.23 -11.79
C LEU A 164 -4.31 -21.06 -11.15
N ASN A 165 -3.36 -20.45 -10.46
CA ASN A 165 -2.30 -21.21 -9.79
C ASN A 165 -2.79 -22.01 -8.57
N TYR A 166 -3.90 -21.61 -7.95
CA TYR A 166 -4.35 -22.26 -6.71
C TYR A 166 -5.83 -22.63 -6.68
N ASP A 167 -6.72 -21.89 -7.35
CA ASP A 167 -8.14 -22.15 -7.28
C ASP A 167 -8.53 -23.44 -7.99
N LEU A 168 -9.32 -24.26 -7.33
CA LEU A 168 -9.68 -25.61 -7.79
C LEU A 168 -10.64 -25.58 -8.96
N LEU A 169 -11.59 -24.63 -8.96
CA LEU A 169 -12.57 -24.52 -10.03
C LEU A 169 -11.98 -23.80 -11.24
N ALA A 170 -11.23 -22.73 -11.02
CA ALA A 170 -10.58 -21.98 -12.09
C ALA A 170 -9.62 -22.86 -12.91
N LYS A 171 -8.92 -23.80 -12.28
CA LYS A 171 -8.06 -24.78 -12.98
C LYS A 171 -8.85 -25.70 -13.91
N ARG A 172 -10.11 -25.97 -13.61
CA ARG A 172 -10.97 -26.83 -14.44
C ARG A 172 -11.75 -26.04 -15.47
N TRP A 173 -12.13 -24.82 -15.13
CA TRP A 173 -12.92 -23.94 -15.97
C TRP A 173 -12.34 -22.51 -15.93
N VAL A 174 -11.44 -22.24 -16.86
CA VAL A 174 -10.65 -20.97 -16.93
C VAL A 174 -11.53 -19.72 -16.91
N PRO A 175 -12.71 -19.65 -17.59
CA PRO A 175 -13.57 -18.46 -17.52
C PRO A 175 -13.99 -18.08 -16.12
N TYR A 176 -14.06 -19.02 -15.18
CA TYR A 176 -14.36 -18.73 -13.77
C TYR A 176 -13.36 -17.71 -13.17
N GLY A 177 -12.08 -17.81 -13.52
CA GLY A 177 -11.06 -16.85 -13.05
C GLY A 177 -11.28 -15.43 -13.57
N ILE A 178 -12.02 -15.24 -14.65
CA ILE A 178 -12.42 -13.92 -15.17
C ILE A 178 -13.73 -13.46 -14.52
N ILE A 179 -14.69 -14.37 -14.34
CA ILE A 179 -16.03 -14.07 -13.81
C ILE A 179 -16.00 -13.79 -12.31
N TYR A 180 -15.09 -14.40 -11.57
CA TYR A 180 -14.99 -14.33 -10.11
C TYR A 180 -15.04 -12.91 -9.55
N PRO A 181 -14.23 -11.93 -10.00
CA PRO A 181 -14.25 -10.58 -9.45
C PRO A 181 -15.60 -9.85 -9.69
N PHE A 182 -16.24 -10.11 -10.83
CA PHE A 182 -17.55 -9.55 -11.12
C PHE A 182 -18.64 -10.13 -10.22
N ALA A 183 -18.60 -11.43 -10.00
CA ALA A 183 -19.54 -12.12 -9.11
C ALA A 183 -19.39 -11.64 -7.65
N GLU A 184 -18.15 -11.47 -7.18
CA GLU A 184 -17.83 -10.95 -5.86
C GLU A 184 -18.33 -9.50 -5.68
N GLY A 185 -18.03 -8.63 -6.65
CA GLY A 185 -18.47 -7.23 -6.61
C GLY A 185 -19.99 -7.11 -6.66
N LEU A 186 -20.64 -7.88 -7.53
CA LEU A 186 -22.10 -7.91 -7.64
C LEU A 186 -22.73 -8.37 -6.33
N ALA A 187 -22.26 -9.46 -5.74
CA ALA A 187 -22.76 -9.95 -4.46
C ALA A 187 -22.61 -8.89 -3.36
N GLY A 188 -21.46 -8.22 -3.28
CA GLY A 188 -21.22 -7.12 -2.32
C GLY A 188 -22.18 -5.95 -2.50
N VAL A 189 -22.40 -5.50 -3.73
CA VAL A 189 -23.35 -4.40 -4.03
C VAL A 189 -24.78 -4.78 -3.64
N LEU A 190 -25.21 -5.98 -4.00
CA LEU A 190 -26.57 -6.46 -3.66
C LEU A 190 -26.75 -6.63 -2.15
N MET A 191 -25.71 -7.04 -1.43
CA MET A 191 -25.71 -7.11 0.04
C MET A 191 -25.81 -5.72 0.68
N ILE A 192 -25.09 -4.71 0.16
CA ILE A 192 -25.19 -3.31 0.65
C ILE A 192 -26.61 -2.80 0.46
N ALA A 193 -27.16 -3.01 -0.73
CA ALA A 193 -28.51 -2.54 -1.07
C ALA A 193 -29.63 -3.31 -0.35
N GLY A 194 -29.33 -4.52 0.13
CA GLY A 194 -30.32 -5.38 0.76
C GLY A 194 -31.38 -5.94 -0.20
N VAL A 195 -31.07 -5.98 -1.50
CA VAL A 195 -31.98 -6.44 -2.54
C VAL A 195 -31.44 -7.71 -3.20
N LEU A 196 -32.34 -8.44 -3.88
CA LEU A 196 -32.02 -9.66 -4.62
C LEU A 196 -31.16 -10.64 -3.80
N THR A 197 -31.48 -10.80 -2.52
CA THR A 197 -30.74 -11.67 -1.59
C THR A 197 -30.70 -13.11 -2.08
N TRP A 198 -31.73 -13.55 -2.83
CA TRP A 198 -31.81 -14.85 -3.48
C TRP A 198 -30.74 -15.05 -4.59
N ILE A 199 -30.08 -13.99 -5.07
CA ILE A 199 -28.91 -14.04 -5.95
C ILE A 199 -27.62 -13.89 -5.14
N SER A 200 -27.53 -12.83 -4.30
CA SER A 200 -26.29 -12.49 -3.61
C SER A 200 -25.83 -13.59 -2.65
N ILE A 201 -26.75 -14.21 -1.94
CA ILE A 201 -26.45 -15.29 -0.99
C ILE A 201 -25.86 -16.53 -1.67
N PRO A 202 -26.52 -17.15 -2.68
CA PRO A 202 -25.95 -18.31 -3.36
C PRO A 202 -24.62 -18.00 -4.05
N VAL A 203 -24.47 -16.81 -4.65
CA VAL A 203 -23.23 -16.41 -5.30
C VAL A 203 -22.10 -16.29 -4.26
N ALA A 204 -22.30 -15.59 -3.16
CA ALA A 204 -21.29 -15.45 -2.11
C ALA A 204 -20.93 -16.78 -1.44
N LEU A 205 -21.92 -17.64 -1.18
CA LEU A 205 -21.69 -19.00 -0.67
C LEU A 205 -20.84 -19.83 -1.63
N PHE A 206 -21.18 -19.80 -2.91
CA PHE A 206 -20.49 -20.59 -3.92
C PHE A 206 -19.03 -20.14 -4.09
N ILE A 207 -18.81 -18.86 -4.40
CA ILE A 207 -17.45 -18.34 -4.64
C ILE A 207 -16.60 -18.36 -3.37
N GLY A 208 -17.19 -18.01 -2.21
CA GLY A 208 -16.50 -18.00 -0.93
C GLY A 208 -16.10 -19.40 -0.48
N THR A 209 -16.98 -20.40 -0.63
CA THR A 209 -16.67 -21.79 -0.26
C THR A 209 -15.57 -22.38 -1.14
N ILE A 210 -15.66 -22.21 -2.45
CA ILE A 210 -14.64 -22.69 -3.38
C ILE A 210 -13.31 -21.98 -3.11
N GLY A 211 -13.33 -20.65 -2.93
CA GLY A 211 -12.14 -19.88 -2.63
C GLY A 211 -11.49 -20.29 -1.30
N ALA A 212 -12.29 -20.46 -0.23
CA ALA A 212 -11.78 -20.91 1.07
C ALA A 212 -11.13 -22.29 0.99
N VAL A 213 -11.78 -23.27 0.36
CA VAL A 213 -11.24 -24.63 0.18
C VAL A 213 -9.98 -24.59 -0.68
N SER A 214 -9.97 -23.81 -1.75
CA SER A 214 -8.83 -23.68 -2.65
C SER A 214 -7.61 -23.09 -1.94
N VAL A 215 -7.79 -21.98 -1.19
CA VAL A 215 -6.71 -21.35 -0.41
C VAL A 215 -6.24 -22.28 0.70
N PHE A 216 -7.16 -22.89 1.44
CA PHE A 216 -6.81 -23.82 2.51
C PHE A 216 -5.97 -24.98 1.99
N LYS A 217 -6.40 -25.60 0.90
CA LYS A 217 -5.65 -26.68 0.27
C LYS A 217 -4.28 -26.22 -0.19
N ALA A 218 -4.19 -25.10 -0.93
CA ALA A 218 -2.93 -24.64 -1.50
C ALA A 218 -1.88 -24.26 -0.44
N VAL A 219 -2.31 -23.61 0.65
CA VAL A 219 -1.40 -23.07 1.68
C VAL A 219 -1.13 -24.05 2.80
N TYR A 220 -2.17 -24.71 3.34
CA TYR A 220 -2.04 -25.51 4.56
C TYR A 220 -1.83 -26.99 4.27
N VAL A 221 -2.38 -27.52 3.17
CA VAL A 221 -2.21 -28.93 2.77
C VAL A 221 -0.99 -29.08 1.85
N ASP A 222 -0.98 -28.35 0.73
CA ASP A 222 0.07 -28.45 -0.28
C ASP A 222 1.32 -27.61 0.07
N LYS A 223 1.25 -26.77 1.12
CA LYS A 223 2.34 -25.90 1.66
C LYS A 223 3.03 -25.06 0.58
N ARG A 224 2.27 -24.52 -0.34
CA ARG A 224 2.78 -23.73 -1.47
C ARG A 224 2.99 -22.27 -1.06
N GLU A 225 4.15 -21.72 -1.36
CA GLU A 225 4.42 -20.28 -1.21
C GLU A 225 3.90 -19.54 -2.45
N LEU A 226 2.73 -18.94 -2.34
CA LEU A 226 2.08 -18.19 -3.41
C LEU A 226 1.82 -16.76 -2.98
N LYS A 227 1.76 -15.86 -3.96
CA LYS A 227 1.35 -14.46 -3.72
C LYS A 227 -0.16 -14.33 -3.84
N CYS A 228 -0.75 -13.49 -2.98
CA CYS A 228 -2.17 -13.16 -3.05
C CYS A 228 -2.48 -12.31 -4.28
N ALA A 229 -3.52 -12.72 -5.01
CA ALA A 229 -4.07 -11.93 -6.10
C ALA A 229 -5.06 -10.84 -5.61
N CYS A 230 -5.42 -10.84 -4.31
CA CYS A 230 -6.55 -10.08 -3.77
C CYS A 230 -6.33 -8.57 -3.72
N VAL A 231 -5.09 -8.08 -3.56
CA VAL A 231 -4.77 -6.66 -3.30
C VAL A 231 -3.99 -6.04 -4.47
N GLY A 232 -4.42 -6.34 -5.68
CA GLY A 232 -3.75 -5.87 -6.90
C GLY A 232 -2.40 -6.57 -7.14
N GLY A 233 -2.12 -6.84 -8.41
CA GLY A 233 -1.01 -7.71 -8.82
C GLY A 233 0.41 -7.19 -8.56
N SER A 234 0.59 -6.01 -7.97
CA SER A 234 1.89 -5.46 -7.56
C SER A 234 2.25 -5.68 -6.10
N SER A 235 1.33 -6.24 -5.29
CA SER A 235 1.56 -6.44 -3.86
C SER A 235 2.33 -7.74 -3.59
N ASN A 236 3.30 -7.68 -2.66
CA ASN A 236 4.01 -8.85 -2.16
C ASN A 236 3.33 -9.43 -0.91
N VAL A 237 1.99 -9.51 -0.92
CA VAL A 237 1.22 -10.14 0.15
C VAL A 237 1.21 -11.65 -0.13
N PRO A 238 1.60 -12.50 0.84
CA PRO A 238 1.50 -13.95 0.64
C PRO A 238 0.04 -14.40 0.60
N LEU A 239 -0.24 -15.39 -0.25
CA LEU A 239 -1.50 -16.10 -0.21
C LEU A 239 -1.58 -16.87 1.12
N GLY A 240 -2.66 -16.73 1.84
CA GLY A 240 -2.83 -17.43 3.10
C GLY A 240 -3.90 -16.81 3.98
N PHE A 241 -3.52 -16.38 5.18
CA PHE A 241 -4.47 -15.90 6.19
C PHE A 241 -5.45 -14.83 5.65
N VAL A 242 -4.97 -13.82 4.92
CA VAL A 242 -5.82 -12.74 4.39
C VAL A 242 -6.86 -13.28 3.42
N SER A 243 -6.43 -14.07 2.40
CA SER A 243 -7.35 -14.62 1.41
C SER A 243 -8.32 -15.64 2.00
N LEU A 244 -7.87 -16.42 2.97
CA LEU A 244 -8.74 -17.36 3.67
C LEU A 244 -9.80 -16.61 4.49
N THR A 245 -9.40 -15.60 5.25
CA THR A 245 -10.31 -14.77 6.05
C THR A 245 -11.36 -14.09 5.16
N GLU A 246 -10.97 -13.51 4.04
CA GLU A 246 -11.87 -12.90 3.06
C GLU A 246 -12.97 -13.89 2.62
N ASN A 247 -12.57 -15.07 2.18
CA ASN A 247 -13.51 -16.08 1.71
C ASN A 247 -14.42 -16.63 2.84
N VAL A 248 -13.87 -16.85 4.03
CA VAL A 248 -14.63 -17.30 5.20
C VAL A 248 -15.64 -16.23 5.63
N MET A 249 -15.27 -14.95 5.62
CA MET A 249 -16.20 -13.85 5.96
C MET A 249 -17.34 -13.75 4.96
N MET A 250 -17.11 -13.97 3.66
CA MET A 250 -18.18 -14.06 2.65
C MET A 250 -19.17 -15.18 2.96
N VAL A 251 -18.66 -16.37 3.28
CA VAL A 251 -19.51 -17.52 3.65
C VAL A 251 -20.29 -17.24 4.92
N MET A 252 -19.64 -16.72 5.96
CA MET A 252 -20.30 -16.37 7.23
C MET A 252 -21.40 -15.33 7.01
N MET A 253 -21.15 -14.30 6.22
CA MET A 253 -22.16 -13.28 5.91
C MET A 253 -23.36 -13.88 5.15
N ALA A 254 -23.10 -14.72 4.16
CA ALA A 254 -24.16 -15.36 3.41
C ALA A 254 -25.01 -16.32 4.30
N VAL A 255 -24.37 -17.06 5.19
CA VAL A 255 -25.08 -17.93 6.19
C VAL A 255 -25.90 -17.06 7.16
N TRP A 256 -25.32 -15.95 7.66
CA TRP A 256 -26.01 -14.99 8.52
C TRP A 256 -27.29 -14.46 7.86
N MET A 257 -27.20 -14.05 6.59
CA MET A 257 -28.36 -13.58 5.82
C MET A 257 -29.41 -14.69 5.61
N LEU A 258 -29.01 -15.95 5.40
CA LEU A 258 -29.91 -17.09 5.26
C LEU A 258 -30.71 -17.38 6.55
N THR A 259 -30.09 -17.19 7.71
CA THR A 259 -30.73 -17.46 9.01
C THR A 259 -31.66 -16.31 9.45
N GLY A 260 -31.89 -15.32 8.60
CA GLY A 260 -32.73 -14.16 8.92
C GLY A 260 -32.08 -13.18 9.90
N GLY A 261 -30.79 -13.31 10.19
CA GLY A 261 -30.05 -12.41 11.07
C GLY A 261 -29.85 -11.01 10.47
N SER A 262 -30.06 -10.84 9.18
CA SER A 262 -29.94 -9.55 8.51
C SER A 262 -31.09 -8.63 8.90
N THR A 263 -30.75 -7.44 9.44
CA THR A 263 -31.70 -6.37 9.80
C THR A 263 -32.37 -5.73 8.56
N LEU A 264 -32.08 -6.22 7.36
CA LEU A 264 -32.59 -5.72 6.09
C LEU A 264 -34.09 -5.99 5.87
N HIS A 265 -34.68 -6.96 6.58
CA HIS A 265 -36.07 -7.36 6.41
C HIS A 265 -37.07 -6.60 7.31
N GLY A 266 -36.61 -5.64 8.12
CA GLY A 266 -37.43 -4.94 9.11
C GLY A 266 -37.81 -3.48 8.75
N ALA A 267 -37.52 -3.02 7.55
CA ALA A 267 -37.81 -1.64 7.15
C ALA A 267 -38.47 -1.60 5.75
N MET A 268 -39.63 -2.22 5.61
CA MET A 268 -40.63 -1.90 4.60
C MET A 268 -41.97 -1.73 5.28
#